data_1e0fd5b4d4061db4e78cfa61155de820
#
_entry.id   1e0fd5b4d4061db4e78cfa61155de820
#
_cell.length_a   1.000
_cell.length_b   1.000
_cell.length_c   1.000
_cell.angle_alpha   90.00
_cell.angle_beta   90.00
_cell.angle_gamma   90.00
#
_symmetry.space_group_name_H-M   'P 1'
#
loop_
_entity.id
_entity.type
_entity.pdbx_description
1 polymer ?
#
loop_
_entity_poly.entity_id
_entity_poly.type
_entity_poly.pdbx_seq_one_letter_code
_entity_poly.pdbx_strand_id
1 'polypeptide(L)'
;MRYVKLLRDGKGVWGVLHGDLVRTLTRPPFEGICYDGESLPLEACRLLAPCEATKIVCVGKNYYDHAVEMGEGVPEQPILFLKAPNTLNHPEGTVHAPAFVGRLDYEGELA
;
A
#
# COMPACT_ATOMS: atom_id res chain seq x y z
N MET A 1 11.91 -2.24 -11.48
CA MET A 1 12.08 -0.93 -10.83
C MET A 1 11.02 -0.83 -9.75
N ARG A 2 11.36 -0.44 -8.53
CA ARG A 2 10.42 -0.30 -7.40
C ARG A 2 10.30 1.17 -7.05
N TYR A 3 9.08 1.68 -6.99
CA TYR A 3 8.77 3.05 -6.60
C TYR A 3 8.32 3.08 -5.15
N VAL A 4 8.72 4.13 -4.44
CA VAL A 4 8.31 4.40 -3.06
C VAL A 4 7.86 5.85 -2.94
N LYS A 5 6.98 6.10 -1.98
CA LYS A 5 6.61 7.46 -1.56
C LYS A 5 7.08 7.64 -0.12
N LEU A 6 7.72 8.73 0.17
CA LEU A 6 8.28 9.01 1.50
C LEU A 6 7.89 10.40 1.98
N LEU A 7 7.85 10.58 3.30
CA LEU A 7 7.64 11.88 3.91
C LEU A 7 8.96 12.63 4.00
N ARG A 8 9.02 13.84 3.43
CA ARG A 8 10.16 14.74 3.51
C ARG A 8 9.68 16.17 3.68
N ASP A 9 10.17 16.87 4.69
CA ASP A 9 9.81 18.25 5.01
C ASP A 9 8.29 18.50 5.04
N GLY A 10 7.55 17.52 5.62
CA GLY A 10 6.09 17.55 5.71
C GLY A 10 5.35 17.28 4.39
N LYS A 11 6.05 16.91 3.32
CA LYS A 11 5.49 16.61 2.00
C LYS A 11 5.77 15.19 1.56
N GLY A 12 4.84 14.62 0.78
CA GLY A 12 5.06 13.34 0.11
C GLY A 12 5.96 13.52 -1.11
N VAL A 13 7.10 12.84 -1.13
CA VAL A 13 8.08 12.83 -2.22
C VAL A 13 8.16 11.42 -2.79
N TRP A 14 8.22 11.30 -4.11
CA TRP A 14 8.45 10.03 -4.78
C TRP A 14 9.93 9.69 -4.88
N GLY A 15 10.24 8.40 -4.91
CA GLY A 15 11.58 7.91 -5.11
C GLY A 15 11.61 6.55 -5.83
N VAL A 16 12.77 6.22 -6.32
CA VAL A 16 13.09 4.92 -6.91
C VAL A 16 14.03 4.18 -5.96
N LEU A 17 13.64 2.97 -5.57
CA LEU A 17 14.44 2.13 -4.69
C LEU A 17 15.48 1.34 -5.50
N HIS A 18 16.74 1.53 -5.17
CA HIS A 18 17.91 0.81 -5.70
C HIS A 18 18.69 0.17 -4.55
N GLY A 19 18.54 -1.14 -4.36
CA GLY A 19 19.07 -1.79 -3.15
C GLY A 19 18.48 -1.15 -1.91
N ASP A 20 19.33 -0.62 -1.03
CA ASP A 20 18.95 0.03 0.21
C ASP A 20 18.97 1.58 0.12
N LEU A 21 19.03 2.12 -1.11
CA LEU A 21 19.01 3.55 -1.36
C LEU A 21 17.74 3.96 -2.12
N VAL A 22 17.13 5.04 -1.67
CA VAL A 22 16.02 5.72 -2.35
C VAL A 22 16.57 6.93 -3.07
N ARG A 23 16.49 6.95 -4.40
CA ARG A 23 16.80 8.14 -5.21
C ARG A 23 15.52 8.93 -5.42
N THR A 24 15.49 10.16 -4.93
CA THR A 24 14.29 10.99 -4.94
C THR A 24 14.00 11.58 -6.32
N LEU A 25 12.71 11.83 -6.57
CA LEU A 25 12.18 12.32 -7.83
C LEU A 25 11.57 13.72 -7.64
N THR A 26 11.70 14.56 -8.66
CA THR A 26 11.09 15.90 -8.68
C THR A 26 9.58 15.87 -8.95
N ARG A 27 9.05 14.75 -9.43
CA ARG A 27 7.64 14.56 -9.80
C ARG A 27 7.24 13.09 -9.70
N PRO A 28 5.93 12.77 -9.70
CA PRO A 28 5.45 11.39 -9.69
C PRO A 28 6.00 10.55 -10.85
N PRO A 29 6.29 9.25 -10.66
CA PRO A 29 6.91 8.40 -11.67
C PRO A 29 6.06 8.19 -12.92
N PHE A 30 4.75 8.32 -12.84
CA PHE A 30 3.83 8.23 -13.98
C PHE A 30 3.87 9.48 -14.89
N GLU A 31 4.49 10.57 -14.43
CA GLU A 31 4.78 11.76 -15.24
C GLU A 31 6.19 11.72 -15.86
N GLY A 32 6.88 10.59 -15.70
CA GLY A 32 8.24 10.37 -16.18
C GLY A 32 9.28 10.47 -15.07
N ILE A 33 10.37 9.72 -15.22
CA ILE A 33 11.44 9.61 -14.23
C ILE A 33 12.35 10.83 -14.34
N CYS A 34 12.36 11.66 -13.30
CA CYS A 34 13.24 12.83 -13.19
C CYS A 34 13.80 12.91 -11.77
N TYR A 35 15.08 12.56 -11.61
CA TYR A 35 15.76 12.61 -10.33
C TYR A 35 16.11 14.06 -9.93
N ASP A 36 16.01 14.35 -8.64
CA ASP A 36 16.45 15.64 -8.06
C ASP A 36 17.94 15.67 -7.70
N GLY A 37 18.62 14.52 -7.84
CA GLY A 37 20.04 14.36 -7.53
C GLY A 37 20.32 13.82 -6.12
N GLU A 38 19.31 13.66 -5.30
CA GLU A 38 19.48 13.17 -3.94
C GLU A 38 19.26 11.66 -3.80
N SER A 39 19.88 11.09 -2.78
CA SER A 39 19.76 9.69 -2.41
C SER A 39 19.75 9.56 -0.90
N LEU A 40 18.81 8.79 -0.37
CA LEU A 40 18.60 8.57 1.06
C LEU A 40 18.67 7.08 1.37
N PRO A 41 19.28 6.66 2.49
CA PRO A 41 19.15 5.29 2.97
C PRO A 41 17.67 4.96 3.22
N LEU A 42 17.21 3.78 2.80
CA LEU A 42 15.81 3.35 3.00
C LEU A 42 15.43 3.36 4.49
N GLU A 43 16.33 2.93 5.36
CA GLU A 43 16.15 2.90 6.81
C GLU A 43 15.93 4.30 7.44
N ALA A 44 16.40 5.36 6.78
CA ALA A 44 16.19 6.73 7.20
C ALA A 44 14.89 7.34 6.63
N CYS A 45 14.18 6.61 5.76
CA CYS A 45 12.97 7.09 5.09
C CYS A 45 11.72 6.70 5.86
N ARG A 46 10.87 7.66 6.20
CA ARG A 46 9.49 7.38 6.60
C ARG A 46 8.65 7.17 5.34
N LEU A 47 8.30 5.92 5.07
CA LEU A 47 7.50 5.57 3.91
C LEU A 47 6.03 6.00 4.08
N LEU A 48 5.42 6.39 2.97
CA LEU A 48 3.99 6.68 2.85
C LEU A 48 3.34 5.63 1.95
N ALA A 49 2.01 5.54 2.01
CA ALA A 49 1.26 4.79 1.02
C ALA A 49 1.62 5.29 -0.39
N PRO A 50 1.91 4.39 -1.36
CA PRO A 50 2.39 4.76 -2.69
C PRO A 50 1.27 5.26 -3.62
N CYS A 51 0.14 5.64 -3.06
CA CYS A 51 -1.01 6.15 -3.80
C CYS A 51 -1.78 7.18 -2.98
N GLU A 52 -2.57 8.00 -3.67
CA GLU A 52 -3.56 8.91 -3.08
C GLU A 52 -4.94 8.42 -3.54
N ALA A 53 -5.44 7.39 -2.87
CA ALA A 53 -6.66 6.73 -3.28
C ALA A 53 -7.89 7.64 -3.09
N THR A 54 -8.68 7.80 -4.14
CA THR A 54 -10.02 8.40 -4.07
C THR A 54 -11.10 7.34 -3.87
N LYS A 55 -10.79 6.09 -4.17
CA LYS A 55 -11.61 4.90 -3.95
C LYS A 55 -10.69 3.68 -3.85
N ILE A 56 -11.12 2.67 -3.11
CA ILE A 56 -10.43 1.39 -3.00
C ILE A 56 -11.44 0.31 -3.39
N VAL A 57 -11.18 -0.40 -4.49
CA VAL A 57 -11.99 -1.52 -4.97
C VAL A 57 -11.27 -2.80 -4.58
N CYS A 58 -11.96 -3.66 -3.87
CA CYS A 58 -11.42 -4.94 -3.39
C CYS A 58 -12.14 -6.12 -4.04
N VAL A 59 -11.45 -7.24 -4.11
CA VAL A 59 -11.98 -8.52 -4.60
C VAL A 59 -12.07 -9.49 -3.43
N GLY A 60 -13.27 -9.92 -3.08
CA GLY A 60 -13.48 -10.90 -2.01
C GLY A 60 -13.16 -12.33 -2.47
N LYS A 61 -12.57 -13.13 -1.57
CA LYS A 61 -12.18 -14.54 -1.84
C LYS A 61 -11.32 -14.70 -3.08
N ASN A 62 -10.39 -13.78 -3.26
CA ASN A 62 -9.55 -13.68 -4.45
C ASN A 62 -8.52 -14.82 -4.55
N TYR A 63 -8.20 -15.48 -3.44
CA TYR A 63 -7.25 -16.59 -3.36
C TYR A 63 -7.97 -17.91 -3.05
N TYR A 64 -7.66 -18.96 -3.83
CA TYR A 64 -8.28 -20.27 -3.71
C TYR A 64 -8.16 -20.83 -2.28
N ASP A 65 -6.95 -20.82 -1.73
CA ASP A 65 -6.69 -21.39 -0.40
C ASP A 65 -7.47 -20.66 0.69
N HIS A 66 -7.62 -19.34 0.59
CA HIS A 66 -8.44 -18.55 1.50
C HIS A 66 -9.92 -18.91 1.43
N ALA A 67 -10.48 -19.12 0.23
CA ALA A 67 -11.86 -19.55 0.07
C ALA A 67 -12.09 -20.93 0.71
N VAL A 68 -11.13 -21.84 0.57
CA VAL A 68 -11.17 -23.18 1.18
C VAL A 68 -11.11 -23.10 2.71
N GLU A 69 -10.23 -22.27 3.30
CA GLU A 69 -10.13 -22.06 4.75
C GLU A 69 -11.43 -21.54 5.37
N MET A 70 -12.16 -20.71 4.65
CA MET A 70 -13.47 -20.22 5.08
C MET A 70 -14.60 -21.25 4.94
N GLY A 71 -14.33 -22.44 4.39
CA GLY A 71 -15.32 -23.50 4.16
C GLY A 71 -16.33 -23.15 3.07
N GLU A 72 -16.01 -22.20 2.21
CA GLU A 72 -16.88 -21.74 1.15
C GLU A 72 -16.30 -22.07 -0.23
N GLY A 73 -17.17 -22.26 -1.22
CA GLY A 73 -16.74 -22.51 -2.60
C GLY A 73 -16.07 -21.28 -3.23
N VAL A 74 -15.21 -21.53 -4.20
CA VAL A 74 -14.63 -20.45 -5.03
C VAL A 74 -15.77 -19.79 -5.82
N PRO A 75 -15.90 -18.45 -5.75
CA PRO A 75 -16.94 -17.75 -6.51
C PRO A 75 -16.75 -17.91 -8.02
N GLU A 76 -17.82 -18.20 -8.75
CA GLU A 76 -17.78 -18.23 -10.23
C GLU A 76 -17.56 -16.85 -10.85
N GLN A 77 -17.93 -15.79 -10.12
CA GLN A 77 -17.75 -14.41 -10.54
C GLN A 77 -17.03 -13.63 -9.42
N PRO A 78 -16.19 -12.63 -9.75
CA PRO A 78 -15.51 -11.81 -8.76
C PRO A 78 -16.51 -11.12 -7.82
N ILE A 79 -16.30 -11.26 -6.52
CA ILE A 79 -17.02 -10.50 -5.49
C ILE A 79 -16.32 -9.16 -5.31
N LEU A 80 -16.92 -8.08 -5.80
CA LEU A 80 -16.36 -6.75 -5.68
C LEU A 80 -16.98 -5.99 -4.50
N PHE A 81 -16.14 -5.31 -3.72
CA PHE A 81 -16.58 -4.43 -2.66
C PHE A 81 -15.68 -3.19 -2.54
N LEU A 82 -16.14 -2.19 -1.81
CA LEU A 82 -15.43 -0.93 -1.65
C LEU A 82 -14.97 -0.76 -0.20
N LYS A 83 -13.75 -0.24 -0.05
CA LYS A 83 -13.27 0.35 1.21
C LYS A 83 -13.18 1.86 1.07
N ALA A 84 -13.49 2.58 2.15
CA ALA A 84 -13.35 4.03 2.16
C ALA A 84 -11.86 4.43 2.09
N PRO A 85 -11.50 5.55 1.43
CA PRO A 85 -10.10 5.98 1.29
C PRO A 85 -9.36 6.17 2.62
N ASN A 86 -10.09 6.51 3.70
CA ASN A 86 -9.53 6.67 5.04
C ASN A 86 -9.11 5.34 5.72
N THR A 87 -9.35 4.20 5.07
CA THR A 87 -8.82 2.89 5.52
C THR A 87 -7.40 2.64 5.02
N LEU A 88 -6.88 3.51 4.12
CA LEU A 88 -5.50 3.42 3.68
C LEU A 88 -4.56 3.84 4.80
N ASN A 89 -3.60 2.97 5.13
CA ASN A 89 -2.56 3.26 6.10
C ASN A 89 -1.18 3.32 5.41
N HIS A 90 -0.21 3.89 6.10
CA HIS A 90 1.17 3.91 5.63
C HIS A 90 1.89 2.61 6.01
N PRO A 91 2.99 2.25 5.33
CA PRO A 91 3.85 1.16 5.78
C PRO A 91 4.25 1.35 7.24
N GLU A 92 4.28 0.27 8.01
CA GLU A 92 4.54 0.26 9.47
C GLU A 92 3.55 1.08 10.32
N GLY A 93 2.47 1.56 9.71
CA GLY A 93 1.42 2.29 10.43
C GLY A 93 0.64 1.40 11.38
N THR A 94 0.35 1.90 12.58
CA THR A 94 -0.45 1.18 13.57
C THR A 94 -1.90 1.03 13.11
N VAL A 95 -2.43 -0.17 13.20
CA VAL A 95 -3.86 -0.46 13.04
C VAL A 95 -4.50 -0.51 14.43
N HIS A 96 -5.46 0.38 14.68
CA HIS A 96 -6.19 0.42 15.94
C HIS A 96 -7.45 -0.44 15.85
N ALA A 97 -7.52 -1.51 16.64
CA ALA A 97 -8.73 -2.29 16.83
C ALA A 97 -9.54 -1.72 18.00
N PRO A 98 -10.73 -1.14 17.78
CA PRO A 98 -11.59 -0.69 18.87
C PRO A 98 -12.02 -1.84 19.77
N ALA A 99 -12.28 -1.56 21.04
CA ALA A 99 -12.62 -2.60 22.04
C ALA A 99 -13.89 -3.41 21.70
N PHE A 100 -14.77 -2.87 20.86
CA PHE A 100 -15.98 -3.57 20.42
C PHE A 100 -15.73 -4.54 19.24
N VAL A 101 -14.53 -4.55 18.64
CA VAL A 101 -14.15 -5.51 17.60
C VAL A 101 -13.69 -6.78 18.30
N GLY A 102 -14.47 -7.85 18.16
CA GLY A 102 -14.17 -9.13 18.82
C GLY A 102 -12.98 -9.88 18.23
N ARG A 103 -12.82 -9.80 16.90
CA ARG A 103 -11.73 -10.43 16.15
C ARG A 103 -11.25 -9.49 15.06
N LEU A 104 -9.94 -9.38 14.91
CA LEU A 104 -9.28 -8.67 13.83
C LEU A 104 -8.38 -9.66 13.10
N ASP A 105 -8.61 -9.84 11.82
CA ASP A 105 -7.79 -10.67 10.94
C ASP A 105 -7.01 -9.79 9.96
N TYR A 106 -5.92 -10.31 9.45
CA TYR A 106 -5.16 -9.70 8.37
C TYR A 106 -5.16 -10.65 7.17
N GLU A 107 -5.13 -10.08 5.98
CA GLU A 107 -5.08 -10.81 4.72
C GLU A 107 -3.95 -10.20 3.88
N GLY A 108 -3.06 -11.05 3.38
CA GLY A 108 -1.98 -10.64 2.48
C GLY A 108 -2.41 -10.81 1.04
N GLU A 109 -2.63 -9.70 0.33
CA GLU A 109 -3.03 -9.71 -1.07
C GLU A 109 -2.15 -8.80 -1.93
N LEU A 110 -2.08 -9.11 -3.22
CA LEU A 110 -1.47 -8.22 -4.21
C LEU A 110 -2.43 -7.05 -4.49
N ALA A 111 -1.92 -5.81 -4.37
CA ALA A 111 -2.67 -4.58 -4.60
C ALA A 111 -2.07 -3.74 -5.76
#